data_4dbcddcc94c20605c5e7cd49ff016e02
#
_entry.id   4dbcddcc94c20605c5e7cd49ff016e02
#
_cell.length_a   1.000
_cell.length_b   1.000
_cell.length_c   1.000
_cell.angle_alpha   90.00
_cell.angle_beta   90.00
_cell.angle_gamma   90.00
#
_symmetry.space_group_name_H-M   'P 1'
#
loop_
_entity.id
_entity.type
_entity.pdbx_description
1 polymer ?
#
loop_
_entity_poly.entity_id
_entity_poly.type
_entity_poly.pdbx_seq_one_letter_code
_entity_poly.pdbx_strand_id
1 'polypeptide(L)'
;MNQTSKARIKITQRMLNKSIIDANKSVVAFVRNCYPTLGYDFIENGGKKVLLAYYDDGHSFYRYTPTQIRLYRRPRGDKLLSVEGLTRRAKAGDVMTFEHDKESNRIIVRLELGEDIE
;
A
#
# COMPACT_ATOMS: atom_id res chain seq x y z
N MET A 1 -16.13 3.68 16.44
CA MET A 1 -15.96 3.41 15.87
C MET A 1 -14.92 3.19 15.27
N ASN A 2 -14.76 2.51 14.90
CA ASN A 2 -13.63 2.12 14.44
C ASN A 2 -13.36 2.44 13.11
N GLN A 3 -12.46 3.32 12.80
CA GLN A 3 -12.09 3.56 11.48
C GLN A 3 -10.92 2.73 11.16
N THR A 4 -10.86 2.21 9.94
CA THR A 4 -9.72 1.43 9.49
C THR A 4 -8.62 2.39 9.13
N SER A 5 -7.68 2.58 10.04
CA SER A 5 -6.53 3.44 9.79
C SER A 5 -5.28 2.64 9.44
N LYS A 6 -5.42 1.32 9.31
CA LYS A 6 -4.32 0.43 8.95
C LYS A 6 -4.83 -0.64 8.01
N ALA A 7 -3.93 -1.15 7.18
CA ALA A 7 -4.21 -2.29 6.33
C ALA A 7 -2.97 -3.15 6.24
N ARG A 8 -3.14 -4.42 5.95
CA ARG A 8 -2.02 -5.36 5.84
C ARG A 8 -2.27 -6.25 4.64
N ILE A 9 -1.19 -6.60 3.97
CA ILE A 9 -1.28 -7.52 2.87
C ILE A 9 0.00 -8.35 2.82
N LYS A 10 -0.15 -9.64 2.59
CA LYS A 10 0.99 -10.54 2.46
C LYS A 10 1.49 -10.49 1.03
N ILE A 11 2.78 -10.28 0.87
CA ILE A 11 3.39 -10.15 -0.45
C ILE A 11 3.67 -11.54 -0.99
N THR A 12 3.21 -11.80 -2.20
CA THR A 12 3.41 -13.08 -2.86
C THR A 12 4.47 -12.94 -3.94
N GLN A 13 5.05 -14.06 -4.36
CA GLN A 13 6.02 -14.05 -5.44
C GLN A 13 5.40 -13.51 -6.73
N ARG A 14 4.13 -13.80 -6.96
CA ARG A 14 3.43 -13.28 -8.13
C ARG A 14 3.39 -11.76 -8.15
N MET A 15 3.12 -11.16 -6.98
CA MET A 15 3.11 -9.70 -6.86
C MET A 15 4.47 -9.11 -7.16
N LEU A 16 5.54 -9.77 -6.69
CA LEU A 16 6.89 -9.30 -6.95
C LEU A 16 7.24 -9.41 -8.43
N ASN A 17 6.86 -10.51 -9.05
CA ASN A 17 7.16 -10.72 -10.46
C ASN A 17 6.50 -9.65 -11.33
N LYS A 18 5.33 -9.19 -10.94
CA LYS A 18 4.60 -8.19 -11.72
C LYS A 18 4.80 -6.78 -11.19
N SER A 19 5.44 -6.63 -10.05
CA SER A 19 5.58 -5.35 -9.35
C SER A 19 4.22 -4.70 -9.10
N ILE A 20 3.19 -5.51 -8.85
CA ILE A 20 1.85 -5.01 -8.64
C ILE A 20 1.16 -5.86 -7.57
N ILE A 21 0.36 -5.20 -6.75
CA ILE A 21 -0.31 -5.82 -5.61
C ILE A 21 -1.81 -5.80 -5.86
N ASP A 22 -2.47 -6.95 -5.69
CA ASP A 22 -3.92 -7.00 -5.72
C ASP A 22 -4.45 -6.38 -4.43
N ALA A 23 -5.30 -5.37 -4.56
CA ALA A 23 -5.84 -4.69 -3.39
C ALA A 23 -6.94 -5.56 -2.79
N ASN A 24 -6.73 -6.00 -1.55
CA ASN A 24 -7.74 -6.78 -0.84
C ASN A 24 -8.75 -5.83 -0.20
N LYS A 25 -9.78 -6.39 0.43
CA LYS A 25 -10.83 -5.59 1.05
C LYS A 25 -10.28 -4.63 2.10
N SER A 26 -9.28 -5.08 2.84
CA SER A 26 -8.66 -4.28 3.88
C SER A 26 -8.01 -3.03 3.29
N VAL A 27 -7.26 -3.20 2.20
CA VAL A 27 -6.58 -2.08 1.54
C VAL A 27 -7.59 -1.13 0.94
N VAL A 28 -8.63 -1.66 0.28
CA VAL A 28 -9.66 -0.80 -0.32
C VAL A 28 -10.36 0.02 0.75
N ALA A 29 -10.71 -0.60 1.87
CA ALA A 29 -11.38 0.09 2.97
C ALA A 29 -10.46 1.15 3.58
N PHE A 30 -9.19 0.82 3.74
CA PHE A 30 -8.20 1.74 4.27
C PHE A 30 -8.12 3.00 3.39
N VAL A 31 -7.98 2.80 2.08
CA VAL A 31 -7.87 3.93 1.15
C VAL A 31 -9.14 4.78 1.17
N ARG A 32 -10.30 4.11 1.20
CA ARG A 32 -11.57 4.83 1.23
C ARG A 32 -11.69 5.69 2.48
N ASN A 33 -11.28 5.15 3.62
CA ASN A 33 -11.39 5.88 4.89
C ASN A 33 -10.41 7.04 4.99
N CYS A 34 -9.20 6.86 4.48
CA CYS A 34 -8.16 7.89 4.60
C CYS A 34 -8.27 8.94 3.50
N TYR A 35 -8.77 8.56 2.35
CA TYR A 35 -8.87 9.45 1.19
C TYR A 35 -10.23 9.32 0.55
N PRO A 36 -11.27 9.85 1.22
CA PRO A 36 -12.65 9.63 0.75
C PRO A 36 -12.95 10.14 -0.65
N THR A 37 -12.15 11.08 -1.15
CA THR A 37 -12.38 11.61 -2.49
C THR A 37 -11.28 11.24 -3.47
N LEU A 38 -10.30 10.42 -3.05
CA LEU A 38 -9.17 10.07 -3.90
C LEU A 38 -8.99 8.56 -4.01
N GLY A 39 -9.89 7.78 -3.45
CA GLY A 39 -9.76 6.32 -3.45
C GLY A 39 -10.24 5.70 -4.74
N TYR A 40 -10.32 4.37 -4.71
CA TYR A 40 -10.68 3.60 -5.90
C TYR A 40 -12.02 3.98 -6.49
N ASP A 41 -12.95 4.42 -5.66
CA ASP A 41 -14.29 4.79 -6.13
C ASP A 41 -14.26 5.99 -7.08
N PHE A 42 -13.15 6.72 -7.08
CA PHE A 42 -13.00 7.91 -7.89
C PHE A 42 -12.00 7.73 -9.02
N ILE A 43 -11.60 6.47 -9.28
CA ILE A 43 -10.72 6.14 -10.38
C ILE A 43 -11.54 5.45 -11.45
N GLU A 44 -11.52 5.97 -12.65
CA GLU A 44 -12.23 5.34 -13.76
C GLU A 44 -11.56 4.01 -14.09
N ASN A 45 -12.35 3.11 -14.65
CA ASN A 45 -11.79 1.84 -15.13
C ASN A 45 -10.71 2.14 -16.15
N GLY A 46 -9.55 1.55 -15.94
CA GLY A 46 -8.38 1.82 -16.78
C GLY A 46 -7.53 2.97 -16.30
N GLY A 47 -7.96 3.66 -15.23
CA GLY A 47 -7.24 4.83 -14.73
C GLY A 47 -6.33 4.52 -13.57
N LYS A 48 -5.69 5.58 -13.08
CA LYS A 48 -4.79 5.46 -11.93
C LYS A 48 -4.77 6.77 -11.15
N LYS A 49 -4.34 6.67 -9.91
CA LYS A 49 -4.05 7.84 -9.07
C LYS A 49 -2.78 7.59 -8.28
N VAL A 50 -2.09 8.67 -7.95
CA VAL A 50 -0.85 8.59 -7.18
C VAL A 50 -1.07 9.18 -5.81
N LEU A 51 -0.65 8.47 -4.78
CA LEU A 51 -0.67 8.95 -3.41
C LEU A 51 0.77 9.04 -2.93
N LEU A 52 1.08 10.09 -2.20
CA LEU A 52 2.39 10.25 -1.60
C LEU A 52 2.47 9.41 -0.34
N ALA A 53 3.63 8.83 -0.12
CA ALA A 53 3.81 7.90 0.98
C ALA A 53 5.24 7.97 1.50
N TYR A 54 5.48 7.28 2.60
CA TYR A 54 6.81 7.09 3.15
C TYR A 54 7.02 5.62 3.42
N TYR A 55 8.23 5.13 3.17
CA TYR A 55 8.65 3.87 3.74
C TYR A 55 9.22 4.14 5.11
N ASP A 56 8.84 3.35 6.08
CA ASP A 56 9.43 3.38 7.40
C ASP A 56 10.56 2.34 7.40
N ASP A 57 11.78 2.82 7.28
CA ASP A 57 12.94 1.95 7.19
C ASP A 57 13.50 1.58 8.56
N GLY A 58 12.96 2.18 9.62
CA GLY A 58 13.40 1.85 10.96
C GLY A 58 14.72 2.43 11.37
N HIS A 59 15.33 3.24 10.52
CA HIS A 59 16.61 3.87 10.84
C HIS A 59 16.42 5.02 11.80
N SER A 60 17.39 5.23 12.68
CA SER A 60 17.24 6.20 13.74
C SER A 60 17.18 7.64 13.24
N PHE A 61 17.89 7.96 12.15
CA PHE A 61 17.90 9.32 11.64
C PHE A 61 17.03 9.52 10.43
N TYR A 62 17.06 8.59 9.50
CA TYR A 62 16.31 8.70 8.27
C TYR A 62 15.31 7.56 8.23
N ARG A 63 14.38 7.67 9.16
CA ARG A 63 13.41 6.59 9.34
C ARG A 63 12.46 6.48 8.16
N TYR A 64 12.04 7.61 7.65
CA TYR A 64 11.04 7.63 6.58
C TYR A 64 11.67 8.03 5.27
N THR A 65 11.48 7.21 4.26
CA THR A 65 11.97 7.48 2.92
C THR A 65 10.78 7.80 2.04
N PRO A 66 10.77 8.96 1.37
CA PRO A 66 9.64 9.30 0.49
C PRO A 66 9.46 8.27 -0.60
N THR A 67 8.20 7.95 -0.87
CA THR A 67 7.85 7.03 -1.93
C THR A 67 6.48 7.39 -2.47
N GLN A 68 5.99 6.62 -3.41
CA GLN A 68 4.68 6.84 -4.02
C GLN A 68 3.95 5.52 -4.09
N ILE A 69 2.65 5.60 -3.94
CA ILE A 69 1.75 4.48 -4.14
C ILE A 69 0.88 4.84 -5.32
N ARG A 70 0.83 3.97 -6.31
CA ARG A 70 -0.06 4.17 -7.46
C ARG A 70 -1.22 3.22 -7.31
N LEU A 71 -2.42 3.78 -7.37
CA LEU A 71 -3.65 2.99 -7.33
C LEU A 71 -4.11 2.83 -8.77
N TYR A 72 -4.44 1.60 -9.14
CA TYR A 72 -4.91 1.30 -10.49
C TYR A 72 -6.28 0.67 -10.43
N ARG A 73 -7.09 0.98 -11.43
CA ARG A 73 -8.33 0.27 -11.63
C ARG A 73 -8.32 -0.21 -13.07
N ARG A 74 -8.28 -1.53 -13.24
CA ARG A 74 -8.21 -2.11 -14.58
C ARG A 74 -9.51 -1.91 -15.32
N PRO A 75 -9.50 -2.03 -16.66
CA PRO A 75 -10.74 -1.86 -17.42
C PRO A 75 -11.87 -2.73 -16.95
N ARG A 76 -11.57 -3.91 -16.37
CA ARG A 76 -12.60 -4.78 -15.82
C ARG A 76 -13.00 -4.40 -14.40
N GLY A 77 -12.38 -3.39 -13.82
CA GLY A 77 -12.72 -2.93 -12.49
C GLY A 77 -11.85 -3.46 -11.37
N ASP A 78 -10.91 -4.37 -11.66
CA ASP A 78 -10.01 -4.90 -10.63
C ASP A 78 -9.22 -3.75 -10.00
N LYS A 79 -9.05 -3.81 -8.69
CA LYS A 79 -8.36 -2.77 -7.94
C LYS A 79 -6.98 -3.25 -7.57
N LEU A 80 -5.98 -2.49 -7.96
CA LEU A 80 -4.58 -2.86 -7.77
C LEU A 80 -3.81 -1.68 -7.23
N LEU A 81 -2.62 -1.95 -6.71
CA LEU A 81 -1.72 -0.87 -6.32
C LEU A 81 -0.29 -1.29 -6.57
N SER A 82 0.58 -0.31 -6.69
CA SER A 82 2.01 -0.56 -6.69
C SER A 82 2.65 0.43 -5.74
N VAL A 83 3.73 0.01 -5.11
CA VAL A 83 4.51 0.85 -4.22
C VAL A 83 5.89 0.94 -4.86
N GLU A 84 6.36 2.15 -5.08
CA GLU A 84 7.64 2.35 -5.72
C GLU A 84 8.74 1.68 -4.92
N GLY A 85 9.60 0.94 -5.59
CA GLY A 85 10.70 0.25 -4.94
C GLY A 85 10.32 -1.07 -4.30
N LEU A 86 9.11 -1.57 -4.54
CA LEU A 86 8.63 -2.79 -3.90
C LEU A 86 9.59 -3.97 -4.09
N THR A 87 10.03 -4.20 -5.32
CA THR A 87 10.84 -5.39 -5.61
C THR A 87 12.23 -5.32 -4.99
N ARG A 88 12.69 -4.13 -4.65
CA ARG A 88 13.98 -3.98 -3.99
C ARG A 88 13.89 -4.14 -2.49
N ARG A 89 12.69 -4.01 -1.92
CA ARG A 89 12.50 -3.98 -0.48
C ARG A 89 11.82 -5.21 0.07
N ALA A 90 10.98 -5.86 -0.71
CA ALA A 90 10.12 -6.93 -0.20
C ALA A 90 10.54 -8.28 -0.74
N LYS A 91 10.26 -9.31 0.05
CA LYS A 91 10.43 -10.70 -0.36
C LYS A 91 9.09 -11.38 -0.24
N ALA A 92 8.92 -12.46 -0.99
CA ALA A 92 7.70 -13.24 -0.88
C ALA A 92 7.52 -13.73 0.56
N GLY A 93 6.33 -13.56 1.09
CA GLY A 93 6.02 -13.92 2.46
C GLY A 93 6.05 -12.74 3.42
N ASP A 94 6.70 -11.64 3.04
CA ASP A 94 6.70 -10.44 3.89
C ASP A 94 5.28 -9.90 3.99
N VAL A 95 5.02 -9.21 5.07
CA VAL A 95 3.73 -8.53 5.28
C VAL A 95 3.95 -7.04 5.13
N MET A 96 3.22 -6.43 4.21
CA MET A 96 3.27 -4.99 4.02
C MET A 96 2.11 -4.38 4.80
N THR A 97 2.42 -3.42 5.65
CA THR A 97 1.39 -2.71 6.40
C THR A 97 1.34 -1.28 5.92
N PHE A 98 0.12 -0.75 5.91
CA PHE A 98 -0.14 0.64 5.55
C PHE A 98 -0.77 1.32 6.74
N GLU A 99 -0.31 2.50 7.05
CA GLU A 99 -0.85 3.29 8.14
C GLU A 99 -0.95 4.73 7.69
N HIS A 100 -2.01 5.42 8.07
CA HIS A 100 -2.21 6.80 7.65
C HIS A 100 -1.64 7.74 8.71
N ASP A 101 -0.75 8.61 8.28
CA ASP A 101 -0.23 9.67 9.14
C ASP A 101 -1.06 10.92 8.92
N LYS A 102 -1.84 11.28 9.93
CA LYS A 102 -2.79 12.38 9.79
C LYS A 102 -2.10 13.73 9.63
N GLU A 103 -0.94 13.89 10.24
CA GLU A 103 -0.27 15.19 10.16
C GLU A 103 0.20 15.49 8.76
N SER A 104 0.83 14.54 8.09
CA SER A 104 1.32 14.74 6.75
C SER A 104 0.31 14.36 5.68
N ASN A 105 -0.76 13.69 6.08
CA ASN A 105 -1.76 13.13 5.16
C ASN A 105 -1.11 12.18 4.15
N ARG A 106 -0.17 11.38 4.62
CA ARG A 106 0.54 10.42 3.79
C ARG A 106 0.41 9.04 4.37
N ILE A 107 0.60 8.04 3.53
CA ILE A 107 0.58 6.66 3.95
C ILE A 107 1.99 6.26 4.35
N ILE A 108 2.12 5.61 5.49
CA ILE A 108 3.39 5.04 5.92
C ILE A 108 3.35 3.56 5.62
N VAL A 109 4.34 3.10 4.89
CA VAL A 109 4.46 1.70 4.47
C VAL A 109 5.55 1.04 5.28
N ARG A 110 5.23 -0.10 5.88
CA ARG A 110 6.22 -0.90 6.60
C ARG A 110 6.22 -2.30 6.04
N LEU A 111 7.40 -2.89 5.99
CA LEU A 111 7.55 -4.29 5.62
C LEU A 111 8.00 -5.05 6.84
N GLU A 112 7.23 -6.07 7.22
CA GLU A 112 7.57 -6.95 8.31
C GLU A 112 7.92 -8.31 7.75
N LEU A 113 8.89 -8.94 8.35
CA LEU A 113 9.26 -10.27 7.91
C LEU A 113 8.07 -11.19 8.05
N GLY A 114 7.93 -11.98 7.07
CA GLY A 114 6.87 -12.96 7.12
C GLY A 114 7.16 -13.90 8.26
N GLU A 115 6.24 -14.18 9.03
CA GLU A 115 6.44 -14.82 10.14
C GLU A 115 6.54 -16.06 10.15
N ASP A 116 7.10 -16.48 10.24
CA ASP A 116 7.15 -17.62 10.21
C ASP A 116 7.18 -18.11 11.30
N ILE A 117 7.07 -17.67 11.87
CA ILE A 117 7.19 -17.98 12.83
C ILE A 117 6.82 -18.86 13.35
N GLU A 118 6.78 -19.19 13.41
CA GLU A 118 6.51 -19.92 13.90
C GLU A 118 6.36 -20.13 14.24
#